data_fe03e298c4c7bd29573a2af91a5b5e6a
#
_entry.id   fe03e298c4c7bd29573a2af91a5b5e6a
#
_cell.length_a   1.000
_cell.length_b   1.000
_cell.length_c   1.000
_cell.angle_alpha   90.00
_cell.angle_beta   90.00
_cell.angle_gamma   90.00
#
_symmetry.space_group_name_H-M   'P 1'
#
loop_
_entity.id
_entity.type
_entity.pdbx_description
1 polymer ?
#
loop_
_entity_poly.entity_id
_entity_poly.type
_entity_poly.pdbx_seq_one_letter_code
_entity_poly.pdbx_strand_id
1 'polypeptide(L)'
;MEFPELSRLMAEDGMQILFVPFMTDTQNAYSRVRVCAQARAIENECYVAIAGSVGNLPRVHNMDIQYAQSAVFTPCDFAFPNDGKRSEATPNTEMILVSDVDLNLLNELHTYGAVRNLRDRRKDLYEMKRK
;
A
#
# COMPACT_ATOMS: atom_id res chain seq x y z
N MET A 1 4.03 -4.54 -6.60
CA MET A 1 3.28 -3.45 -6.00
C MET A 1 3.13 -2.25 -6.97
N GLU A 2 4.18 -1.80 -7.66
CA GLU A 2 4.07 -0.73 -8.66
C GLU A 2 3.19 -1.11 -9.86
N PHE A 3 3.16 -2.36 -10.24
CA PHE A 3 2.23 -2.90 -11.25
C PHE A 3 0.95 -3.40 -10.57
N PRO A 4 -0.24 -2.99 -11.04
CA PRO A 4 -1.50 -3.22 -10.32
C PRO A 4 -2.01 -4.66 -10.40
N GLU A 5 -1.65 -5.41 -11.42
CA GLU A 5 -2.29 -6.68 -11.78
C GLU A 5 -2.18 -7.73 -10.67
N LEU A 6 -0.97 -7.95 -10.13
CA LEU A 6 -0.75 -8.97 -9.11
C LEU A 6 -1.50 -8.66 -7.82
N SER A 7 -1.42 -7.39 -7.35
CA SER A 7 -2.15 -7.00 -6.14
C SER A 7 -3.66 -7.08 -6.32
N ARG A 8 -4.16 -6.84 -7.52
CA ARG A 8 -5.57 -7.04 -7.85
C ARG A 8 -5.98 -8.51 -7.77
N LEU A 9 -5.20 -9.42 -8.33
CA LEU A 9 -5.45 -10.85 -8.24
C LEU A 9 -5.42 -11.35 -6.79
N MET A 10 -4.49 -10.84 -5.97
CA MET A 10 -4.43 -11.16 -4.54
C MET A 10 -5.65 -10.62 -3.77
N ALA A 11 -6.12 -9.42 -4.12
CA ALA A 11 -7.33 -8.86 -3.52
C ALA A 11 -8.59 -9.66 -3.89
N GLU A 12 -8.69 -10.15 -5.12
CA GLU A 12 -9.76 -11.05 -5.55
C GLU A 12 -9.75 -12.39 -4.79
N ASP A 13 -8.58 -12.82 -4.33
CA ASP A 13 -8.42 -14.00 -3.46
C ASP A 13 -8.64 -13.68 -1.97
N GLY A 14 -9.05 -12.47 -1.62
CA GLY A 14 -9.38 -12.07 -0.24
C GLY A 14 -8.21 -11.46 0.55
N MET A 15 -7.18 -10.94 -0.10
CA MET A 15 -6.11 -10.21 0.58
C MET A 15 -6.66 -8.98 1.30
N GLN A 16 -6.43 -8.89 2.61
CA GLN A 16 -6.82 -7.76 3.45
C GLN A 16 -5.66 -6.82 3.78
N ILE A 17 -4.44 -7.34 3.80
CA ILE A 17 -3.23 -6.55 4.06
C ILE A 17 -2.17 -6.92 3.03
N LEU A 18 -1.55 -5.91 2.41
CA LEU A 18 -0.39 -6.06 1.54
C LEU A 18 0.86 -5.53 2.24
N PHE A 19 1.85 -6.38 2.47
CA PHE A 19 3.15 -6.00 3.01
C PHE A 19 4.14 -5.76 1.88
N VAL A 20 4.80 -4.60 1.89
CA VAL A 20 5.70 -4.15 0.82
C VAL A 20 7.03 -3.69 1.43
N PRO A 21 8.00 -4.60 1.61
CA PRO A 21 9.37 -4.17 1.87
C PRO A 21 9.94 -3.54 0.60
N PHE A 22 10.69 -2.44 0.75
CA PHE A 22 11.29 -1.76 -0.41
C PHE A 22 12.61 -1.08 -0.05
N MET A 23 13.41 -0.81 -1.09
CA MET A 23 14.58 0.04 -1.05
C MET A 23 14.52 1.03 -2.19
N THR A 24 14.77 2.29 -1.89
CA THR A 24 14.89 3.38 -2.87
C THR A 24 16.05 4.28 -2.52
N ASP A 25 16.68 4.86 -3.52
CA ASP A 25 17.87 5.71 -3.40
C ASP A 25 17.53 7.21 -3.44
N THR A 26 16.40 7.56 -4.02
CA THR A 26 15.98 8.95 -4.25
C THR A 26 14.56 9.19 -3.77
N GLN A 27 14.25 10.45 -3.51
CA GLN A 27 12.89 10.87 -3.18
C GLN A 27 11.90 10.59 -4.31
N ASN A 28 12.34 10.70 -5.58
CA ASN A 28 11.48 10.38 -6.72
C ASN A 28 11.12 8.89 -6.77
N ALA A 29 12.09 8.02 -6.51
CA ALA A 29 11.87 6.58 -6.44
C ALA A 29 10.94 6.23 -5.28
N TYR A 30 11.14 6.80 -4.10
CA TYR A 30 10.25 6.68 -2.96
C TYR A 30 8.84 7.17 -3.28
N SER A 31 8.69 8.34 -3.90
CA SER A 31 7.36 8.91 -4.24
C SER A 31 6.57 7.97 -5.15
N ARG A 32 7.24 7.30 -6.10
CA ARG A 32 6.61 6.30 -6.95
C ARG A 32 6.08 5.11 -6.12
N VAL A 33 6.91 4.57 -5.22
CA VAL A 33 6.50 3.48 -4.31
C VAL A 33 5.31 3.90 -3.45
N ARG A 34 5.39 5.08 -2.83
CA ARG A 34 4.34 5.63 -1.96
C ARG A 34 3.00 5.78 -2.68
N VAL A 35 3.01 6.47 -3.82
CA VAL A 35 1.77 6.74 -4.58
C VAL A 35 1.15 5.45 -5.09
N CYS A 36 1.96 4.52 -5.58
CA CYS A 36 1.47 3.20 -5.97
C CYS A 36 0.89 2.43 -4.78
N ALA A 37 1.52 2.48 -3.60
CA ALA A 37 1.01 1.81 -2.41
C ALA A 37 -0.36 2.37 -1.98
N GLN A 38 -0.53 3.70 -1.97
CA GLN A 38 -1.82 4.34 -1.70
C GLN A 38 -2.87 3.95 -2.74
N ALA A 39 -2.52 3.93 -4.03
CA ALA A 39 -3.42 3.47 -5.08
C ALA A 39 -3.88 2.02 -4.85
N ARG A 40 -2.94 1.12 -4.47
CA ARG A 40 -3.29 -0.29 -4.13
C ARG A 40 -4.28 -0.36 -2.97
N ALA A 41 -4.09 0.44 -1.91
CA ALA A 41 -4.99 0.47 -0.76
C ALA A 41 -6.41 0.90 -1.15
N ILE A 42 -6.53 1.94 -1.97
CA ILE A 42 -7.83 2.49 -2.40
C ILE A 42 -8.53 1.54 -3.37
N GLU A 43 -7.89 1.17 -4.46
CA GLU A 43 -8.53 0.40 -5.54
C GLU A 43 -8.81 -1.06 -5.18
N ASN A 44 -8.09 -1.61 -4.19
CA ASN A 44 -8.27 -2.99 -3.73
C ASN A 44 -8.99 -3.06 -2.37
N GLU A 45 -9.34 -1.92 -1.78
CA GLU A 45 -10.04 -1.84 -0.49
C GLU A 45 -9.34 -2.69 0.58
N CYS A 46 -8.03 -2.48 0.75
CA CYS A 46 -7.19 -3.21 1.70
C CYS A 46 -6.22 -2.27 2.42
N TYR A 47 -5.59 -2.74 3.48
CA TYR A 47 -4.45 -2.04 4.07
C TYR A 47 -3.19 -2.33 3.28
N VAL A 48 -2.29 -1.34 3.18
CA VAL A 48 -0.97 -1.52 2.59
C VAL A 48 0.09 -0.99 3.53
N ALA A 49 0.94 -1.89 4.03
CA ALA A 49 2.06 -1.54 4.90
C ALA A 49 3.35 -1.53 4.09
N ILE A 50 3.96 -0.36 3.93
CA ILE A 50 5.26 -0.21 3.30
C ILE A 50 6.36 -0.08 4.34
N ALA A 51 7.44 -0.82 4.19
CA ALA A 51 8.62 -0.79 5.06
C ALA A 51 9.88 -0.58 4.21
N GLY A 52 10.45 0.62 4.30
CA GLY A 52 11.60 1.00 3.51
C GLY A 52 12.90 0.95 4.30
N SER A 53 13.98 0.51 3.66
CA SER A 53 15.31 0.56 4.26
C SER A 53 15.83 1.99 4.33
N VAL A 54 16.47 2.32 5.46
CA VAL A 54 17.11 3.60 5.71
C VAL A 54 18.55 3.39 6.20
N GLY A 55 19.35 4.43 6.14
CA GLY A 55 20.77 4.35 6.49
C GLY A 55 21.64 3.93 5.30
N ASN A 56 22.66 4.73 5.03
CA ASN A 56 23.52 4.52 3.89
C ASN A 56 24.56 3.43 4.15
N LEU A 57 24.81 2.56 3.17
CA LEU A 57 25.81 1.51 3.21
C LEU A 57 26.89 1.76 2.14
N PRO A 58 27.83 2.71 2.35
CA PRO A 58 28.72 3.22 1.29
C PRO A 58 29.69 2.20 0.69
N ARG A 59 29.76 1.00 1.28
CA ARG A 59 30.60 -0.11 0.77
C ARG A 59 29.78 -1.22 0.09
N VAL A 60 28.46 -1.04 -0.01
CA VAL A 60 27.57 -2.01 -0.65
C VAL A 60 27.03 -1.40 -1.94
N HIS A 61 27.37 -2.01 -3.06
CA HIS A 61 26.92 -1.55 -4.37
C HIS A 61 25.39 -1.47 -4.44
N ASN A 62 24.86 -0.37 -4.96
CA ASN A 62 23.42 -0.04 -5.03
C ASN A 62 22.70 0.13 -3.68
N MET A 63 23.42 0.21 -2.57
CA MET A 63 22.85 0.52 -1.25
C MET A 63 23.61 1.64 -0.54
N ASP A 64 24.47 2.33 -1.26
CA ASP A 64 25.30 3.43 -0.78
C ASP A 64 24.47 4.66 -0.38
N ILE A 65 23.36 4.88 -1.05
CA ILE A 65 22.37 5.92 -0.71
C ILE A 65 21.00 5.26 -0.54
N GLN A 66 20.27 5.64 0.51
CA GLN A 66 18.92 5.15 0.75
C GLN A 66 18.01 6.30 1.19
N TYR A 67 16.81 6.34 0.63
CA TYR A 67 15.76 7.27 1.01
C TYR A 67 14.45 6.51 1.16
N ALA A 68 13.87 6.50 2.35
CA ALA A 68 12.59 5.85 2.60
C ALA A 68 11.79 6.53 3.73
N GLN A 69 10.50 6.29 3.72
CA GLN A 69 9.57 6.60 4.79
C GLN A 69 8.54 5.48 4.85
N SER A 70 8.55 4.71 5.93
CA SER A 70 7.59 3.63 6.16
C SER A 70 6.22 4.18 6.50
N ALA A 71 5.16 3.49 6.11
CA ALA A 71 3.79 3.93 6.36
C ALA A 71 2.80 2.76 6.30
N VAL A 72 1.61 2.97 6.88
CA VAL A 72 0.45 2.12 6.70
C VAL A 72 -0.65 2.93 6.04
N PHE A 73 -1.06 2.51 4.85
CA PHE A 73 -2.13 3.12 4.06
C PHE A 73 -3.44 2.37 4.21
N THR A 74 -4.54 3.10 4.04
CA THR A 74 -5.92 2.61 4.14
C THR A 74 -6.69 2.92 2.86
N PRO A 75 -7.84 2.29 2.66
CA PRO A 75 -8.86 2.84 1.75
C PRO A 75 -9.20 4.29 2.11
N CYS A 76 -9.86 5.00 1.18
CA CYS A 76 -10.41 6.33 1.39
C CYS A 76 -11.95 6.24 1.33
N ASP A 77 -12.57 6.00 2.48
CA ASP A 77 -14.02 6.06 2.67
C ASP A 77 -14.28 6.58 4.10
N PHE A 78 -15.53 6.89 4.43
CA PHE A 78 -15.84 7.64 5.65
C PHE A 78 -15.40 6.98 6.97
N ALA A 79 -15.22 5.66 7.00
CA ALA A 79 -14.68 4.93 8.17
C ALA A 79 -13.14 5.01 8.29
N PHE A 80 -12.45 5.56 7.30
CA PHE A 80 -11.00 5.65 7.21
C PHE A 80 -10.51 7.11 7.21
N PRO A 81 -9.21 7.36 7.47
CA PRO A 81 -8.64 8.70 7.36
C PRO A 81 -8.80 9.27 5.95
N ASN A 82 -9.14 10.58 5.85
CA ASN A 82 -9.43 11.25 4.56
C ASN A 82 -8.25 11.20 3.58
N ASP A 83 -7.01 11.17 4.10
CA ASP A 83 -5.79 11.14 3.32
C ASP A 83 -5.28 9.70 3.05
N GLY A 84 -6.05 8.68 3.46
CA GLY A 84 -5.70 7.29 3.27
C GLY A 84 -4.45 6.85 4.05
N LYS A 85 -4.08 7.54 5.15
CA LYS A 85 -2.94 7.18 6.00
C LYS A 85 -3.40 6.79 7.40
N ARG A 86 -3.03 5.61 7.84
CA ARG A 86 -3.20 5.19 9.23
C ARG A 86 -2.06 5.67 10.11
N SER A 87 -0.83 5.52 9.62
CA SER A 87 0.39 5.94 10.31
C SER A 87 1.53 6.12 9.33
N GLU A 88 2.52 6.93 9.72
CA GLU A 88 3.67 7.25 8.88
C GLU A 88 4.90 7.52 9.76
N ALA A 89 6.04 6.95 9.37
CA ALA A 89 7.31 7.15 10.04
C ALA A 89 7.91 8.52 9.72
N THR A 90 8.89 8.95 10.48
CA THR A 90 9.74 10.09 10.11
C THR A 90 10.61 9.71 8.90
N PRO A 91 10.72 10.56 7.87
CA PRO A 91 11.56 10.27 6.71
C PRO A 91 13.01 9.98 7.13
N ASN A 92 13.61 8.98 6.48
CA ASN A 92 15.02 8.59 6.67
C ASN A 92 15.45 8.33 8.13
N THR A 93 14.51 7.95 8.97
CA THR A 93 14.80 7.67 10.39
C THR A 93 14.58 6.18 10.67
N GLU A 94 15.60 5.55 11.26
CA GLU A 94 15.46 4.19 11.78
C GLU A 94 14.52 4.20 12.97
N MET A 95 13.39 3.52 12.85
CA MET A 95 12.38 3.46 13.91
C MET A 95 11.46 2.26 13.76
N ILE A 96 10.79 1.91 14.82
CA ILE A 96 9.67 0.96 14.80
C ILE A 96 8.38 1.76 14.73
N LEU A 97 7.59 1.53 13.66
CA LEU A 97 6.25 2.08 13.51
C LEU A 97 5.22 1.02 13.89
N VAL A 98 4.53 1.23 15.00
CA VAL A 98 3.42 0.37 15.42
C VAL A 98 2.10 0.99 14.97
N SER A 99 1.24 0.19 14.35
CA SER A 99 -0.05 0.65 13.83
C SER A 99 -1.11 -0.42 14.02
N ASP A 100 -2.19 -0.05 14.69
CA ASP A 100 -3.37 -0.91 14.80
C ASP A 100 -4.29 -0.72 13.59
N VAL A 101 -4.71 -1.82 12.99
CA VAL A 101 -5.67 -1.85 11.89
C VAL A 101 -6.85 -2.74 12.24
N ASP A 102 -8.06 -2.30 11.93
CA ASP A 102 -9.28 -3.07 12.14
C ASP A 102 -9.75 -3.68 10.82
N LEU A 103 -9.65 -5.00 10.72
CA LEU A 103 -10.07 -5.74 9.53
C LEU A 103 -11.59 -5.76 9.35
N ASN A 104 -12.37 -5.54 10.41
CA ASN A 104 -13.83 -5.48 10.29
C ASN A 104 -14.28 -4.26 9.49
N LEU A 105 -13.54 -3.13 9.57
CA LEU A 105 -13.82 -1.96 8.75
C LEU A 105 -13.71 -2.24 7.25
N LEU A 106 -12.83 -3.16 6.83
CA LEU A 106 -12.76 -3.58 5.42
C LEU A 106 -14.02 -4.36 5.02
N ASN A 107 -14.53 -5.22 5.89
CA ASN A 107 -15.77 -5.97 5.64
C ASN A 107 -16.99 -5.03 5.54
N GLU A 108 -17.03 -4.00 6.39
CA GLU A 108 -18.04 -2.95 6.34
C GLU A 108 -17.95 -2.15 5.04
N LEU A 109 -16.74 -1.74 4.63
CA LEU A 109 -16.49 -1.04 3.37
C LEU A 109 -16.95 -1.87 2.18
N HIS A 110 -16.58 -3.16 2.12
CA HIS A 110 -16.97 -4.07 1.05
C HIS A 110 -18.49 -4.24 0.93
N THR A 111 -19.21 -4.04 2.03
CA THR A 111 -20.67 -4.22 2.08
C THR A 111 -21.42 -2.89 1.89
N TYR A 112 -21.00 -1.84 2.56
CA TYR A 112 -21.75 -0.57 2.72
C TYR A 112 -21.00 0.67 2.26
N GLY A 113 -19.76 0.53 1.76
CA GLY A 113 -18.94 1.66 1.32
C GLY A 113 -19.64 2.54 0.28
N ALA A 114 -19.31 3.83 0.31
CA ALA A 114 -19.85 4.82 -0.63
C ALA A 114 -19.45 4.51 -2.09
N VAL A 115 -18.24 4.03 -2.29
CA VAL A 115 -17.72 3.52 -3.56
C VAL A 115 -16.98 2.22 -3.30
N ARG A 116 -17.48 1.12 -3.85
CA ARG A 116 -16.90 -0.21 -3.63
C ARG A 116 -15.98 -0.57 -4.79
N ASN A 117 -14.80 0.03 -4.80
CA ASN A 117 -13.83 -0.06 -5.90
C ASN A 117 -13.45 -1.48 -6.30
N LEU A 118 -13.38 -2.41 -5.35
CA LEU A 118 -13.08 -3.82 -5.64
C LEU A 118 -14.29 -4.55 -6.23
N ARG A 119 -15.50 -4.27 -5.73
CA ARG A 119 -16.73 -5.00 -6.07
C ARG A 119 -17.39 -4.49 -7.34
N ASP A 120 -17.51 -3.15 -7.51
CA ASP A 120 -18.35 -2.53 -8.54
C ASP A 120 -17.62 -2.38 -9.90
N ARG A 121 -16.56 -3.18 -10.10
CA ARG A 121 -15.83 -3.22 -11.38
C ARG A 121 -16.68 -3.86 -12.50
N ARG A 122 -16.43 -3.43 -13.71
CA ARG A 122 -17.10 -3.92 -14.92
C ARG A 122 -16.52 -5.28 -15.37
N LYS A 123 -16.71 -6.32 -14.52
CA LYS A 123 -16.27 -7.69 -14.83
C LYS A 123 -16.99 -8.32 -16.04
N ASP A 124 -18.05 -7.68 -16.50
CA ASP A 124 -18.76 -7.99 -17.74
C ASP A 124 -17.99 -7.55 -18.99
N LEU A 125 -17.06 -6.58 -18.88
CA LEU A 125 -16.29 -6.05 -19.98
C LEU A 125 -14.86 -6.58 -20.06
N TYR A 126 -14.26 -6.95 -18.92
CA TYR A 126 -12.88 -7.42 -18.85
C TYR A 126 -12.66 -8.35 -17.67
N GLU A 127 -11.67 -9.20 -17.82
CA GLU A 127 -11.19 -10.07 -16.74
C GLU A 127 -9.67 -10.12 -16.70
N MET A 128 -9.10 -10.43 -15.54
CA MET A 128 -7.69 -10.75 -15.39
C MET A 128 -7.55 -12.25 -15.12
N LYS A 129 -6.62 -12.89 -15.83
CA LYS A 129 -6.36 -14.33 -15.69
C LYS A 129 -4.94 -14.59 -15.21
N ARG A 130 -4.80 -15.54 -14.31
CA ARG A 130 -3.51 -16.17 -14.03
C ARG A 130 -3.17 -17.13 -15.18
N LYS A 131 -1.89 -17.19 -15.53
CA LYS A 131 -1.38 -18.20 -16.46
C LYS A 131 -1.22 -19.53 -15.75
#